data_4075d3795d792be77b87a2856c2d3ee9
#
_entry.id   4075d3795d792be77b87a2856c2d3ee9
#
_cell.length_a   1.000
_cell.length_b   1.000
_cell.length_c   1.000
_cell.angle_alpha   90.00
_cell.angle_beta   90.00
_cell.angle_gamma   90.00
#
_symmetry.space_group_name_H-M   'P 1'
#
loop_
_entity.id
_entity.type
_entity.pdbx_description
1 polymer ?
#
loop_
_entity_poly.entity_id
_entity_poly.type
_entity_poly.pdbx_seq_one_letter_code
_entity_poly.pdbx_strand_id
1 'polypeptide(L)'
;MTRVLILGGTGFVGRAICEQLAAHPLLSGARVMVPSRRRERAKHLFTLPSVEVIQADVHDDRALARLLPGVDAVVNLIAILHGKEQDFHQVHVGLPQRLVQACAKA
;
A
#
# COMPACT_ATOMS: atom_id res chain seq x y z
N MET A 1 -17.58 6.84 -0.27
CA MET A 1 -16.82 5.64 0.12
C MET A 1 -15.35 5.99 0.29
N THR A 2 -14.78 5.65 1.41
CA THR A 2 -13.37 5.91 1.69
C THR A 2 -12.50 4.86 1.01
N ARG A 3 -11.48 5.31 0.30
CA ARG A 3 -10.50 4.45 -0.35
C ARG A 3 -9.13 4.68 0.27
N VAL A 4 -8.50 3.60 0.73
CA VAL A 4 -7.19 3.63 1.39
C VAL A 4 -6.23 2.75 0.59
N LEU A 5 -5.08 3.30 0.25
CA LEU A 5 -4.00 2.57 -0.41
C LEU A 5 -2.92 2.28 0.63
N ILE A 6 -2.58 1.01 0.82
CA ILE A 6 -1.56 0.59 1.80
C ILE A 6 -0.39 -0.05 1.06
N LEU A 7 0.74 0.64 1.04
CA LEU A 7 1.99 0.12 0.52
C LEU A 7 2.67 -0.71 1.62
N GLY A 8 3.07 -1.92 1.29
CA GLY A 8 3.62 -2.84 2.29
C GLY A 8 2.57 -3.56 3.12
N GLY A 9 1.31 -3.59 2.65
CA GLY A 9 0.20 -4.19 3.38
C GLY A 9 0.28 -5.71 3.54
N THR A 10 1.18 -6.37 2.81
CA THR A 10 1.40 -7.81 2.92
C THR A 10 2.30 -8.20 4.08
N GLY A 11 2.97 -7.24 4.72
CA GLY A 11 3.83 -7.48 5.89
C GLY A 11 3.01 -7.62 7.17
N PHE A 12 3.71 -7.85 8.27
CA PHE A 12 3.09 -8.07 9.58
C PHE A 12 2.21 -6.88 10.03
N VAL A 13 2.77 -5.68 9.98
CA VAL A 13 2.04 -4.46 10.40
C VAL A 13 0.90 -4.17 9.43
N GLY A 14 1.15 -4.32 8.13
CA GLY A 14 0.14 -4.09 7.11
C GLY A 14 -1.06 -5.01 7.25
N ARG A 15 -0.83 -6.29 7.56
CA ARG A 15 -1.90 -7.24 7.81
C ARG A 15 -2.75 -6.80 9.01
N ALA A 16 -2.10 -6.39 10.11
CA ALA A 16 -2.83 -5.94 11.30
C ALA A 16 -3.68 -4.71 11.00
N ILE A 17 -3.15 -3.76 10.22
CA ILE A 17 -3.91 -2.57 9.82
C ILE A 17 -5.11 -2.96 8.95
N CYS A 18 -4.93 -3.84 7.97
CA CYS A 18 -6.02 -4.31 7.11
C CYS A 18 -7.13 -4.98 7.94
N GLU A 19 -6.76 -5.82 8.90
CA GLU A 19 -7.73 -6.48 9.79
C GLU A 19 -8.50 -5.46 10.62
N GLN A 20 -7.83 -4.44 11.16
CA GLN A 20 -8.48 -3.40 11.95
C GLN A 20 -9.41 -2.55 11.11
N LEU A 21 -9.02 -2.16 9.91
CA LEU A 21 -9.89 -1.39 9.00
C LEU A 21 -11.13 -2.18 8.62
N ALA A 22 -10.99 -3.47 8.36
CA ALA A 22 -12.11 -4.33 8.00
C ALA A 22 -13.09 -4.51 9.16
N ALA A 23 -12.60 -4.52 10.40
CA ALA A 23 -13.41 -4.76 11.60
C ALA A 23 -14.00 -3.48 12.21
N HIS A 24 -13.47 -2.30 11.89
CA HIS A 24 -13.89 -1.05 12.51
C HIS A 24 -15.28 -0.64 12.05
N PRO A 25 -16.25 -0.38 12.96
CA PRO A 25 -17.63 -0.08 12.56
C PRO A 25 -17.77 1.14 11.65
N LEU A 26 -16.98 2.20 11.87
CA LEU A 26 -17.03 3.41 11.07
C LEU A 26 -16.29 3.27 9.74
N LEU A 27 -15.41 2.28 9.60
CA LEU A 27 -14.55 2.07 8.44
C LEU A 27 -14.89 0.79 7.69
N SER A 28 -15.90 0.04 8.12
CA SER A 28 -16.30 -1.22 7.50
C SER A 28 -16.72 -1.07 6.04
N GLY A 29 -17.13 0.14 5.62
CA GLY A 29 -17.40 0.46 4.22
C GLY A 29 -16.19 0.96 3.44
N ALA A 30 -15.03 1.10 4.07
CA ALA A 30 -13.83 1.56 3.39
C ALA A 30 -13.30 0.46 2.45
N ARG A 31 -12.78 0.89 1.30
CA ARG A 31 -12.04 0.02 0.40
C ARG A 31 -10.56 0.15 0.66
N VAL A 32 -9.90 -0.98 0.86
CA VAL A 32 -8.46 -1.04 1.08
C VAL A 32 -7.82 -1.69 -0.12
N MET A 33 -6.88 -0.99 -0.76
CA MET A 33 -6.12 -1.51 -1.88
C MET A 33 -4.68 -1.77 -1.42
N VAL A 34 -4.19 -2.98 -1.70
CA VAL A 34 -2.84 -3.40 -1.32
C VAL A 34 -2.09 -3.82 -2.59
N PRO A 35 -1.22 -2.95 -3.13
CA PRO A 35 -0.39 -3.36 -4.26
C PRO A 35 0.71 -4.32 -3.80
N SER A 36 0.92 -5.37 -4.57
CA SER A 36 1.96 -6.36 -4.32
C SER A 36 2.54 -6.81 -5.65
N ARG A 37 3.85 -6.95 -5.71
CA ARG A 37 4.50 -7.52 -6.88
C ARG A 37 4.19 -9.00 -7.05
N ARG A 38 3.86 -9.68 -5.96
CA ARG A 38 3.54 -11.11 -5.94
C ARG A 38 2.27 -11.34 -5.15
N ARG A 39 1.14 -11.47 -5.84
CA ARG A 39 -0.16 -11.68 -5.20
C ARG A 39 -0.20 -12.92 -4.33
N GLU A 40 0.54 -13.97 -4.68
CA GLU A 40 0.57 -15.21 -3.90
C GLU A 40 1.11 -15.01 -2.48
N ARG A 41 1.88 -13.96 -2.23
CA ARG A 41 2.37 -13.64 -0.88
C ARG A 41 1.31 -12.93 -0.02
N ALA A 42 0.24 -12.50 -0.64
CA ALA A 42 -0.83 -11.76 0.02
C ALA A 42 -2.08 -12.61 0.26
N LYS A 43 -1.99 -13.94 0.15
CA LYS A 43 -3.14 -14.84 0.27
C LYS A 43 -3.91 -14.66 1.58
N HIS A 44 -3.22 -14.33 2.67
CA HIS A 44 -3.85 -14.09 3.96
C HIS A 44 -4.80 -12.90 3.97
N LEU A 45 -4.68 -11.99 3.00
CA LEU A 45 -5.57 -10.83 2.87
C LEU A 45 -6.81 -11.14 2.02
N PHE A 46 -6.81 -12.23 1.25
CA PHE A 46 -7.91 -12.56 0.34
C PHE A 46 -9.23 -12.86 1.06
N THR A 47 -9.15 -13.25 2.34
CA THR A 47 -10.33 -13.55 3.15
C THR A 47 -10.92 -12.32 3.83
N LEU A 48 -10.25 -11.18 3.77
CA LEU A 48 -10.73 -9.95 4.40
C LEU A 48 -11.67 -9.22 3.46
N PRO A 49 -12.92 -8.94 3.90
CA PRO A 49 -13.86 -8.14 3.10
C PRO A 49 -13.29 -6.74 2.87
N SER A 50 -13.58 -6.16 1.73
CA SER A 50 -13.15 -4.79 1.38
C SER A 50 -11.66 -4.61 1.16
N VAL A 51 -10.85 -5.67 1.25
CA VAL A 51 -9.42 -5.62 0.92
C VAL A 51 -9.21 -6.22 -0.46
N GLU A 52 -8.62 -5.42 -1.36
CA GLU A 52 -8.29 -5.82 -2.71
C GLU A 52 -6.77 -5.83 -2.88
N VAL A 53 -6.23 -6.98 -3.28
CA VAL A 53 -4.81 -7.11 -3.59
C VAL A 53 -4.62 -6.90 -5.09
N ILE A 54 -3.81 -5.92 -5.44
CA ILE A 54 -3.54 -5.54 -6.83
C ILE A 54 -2.10 -5.88 -7.17
N GLN A 55 -1.89 -6.62 -8.26
CA GLN A 55 -0.53 -6.89 -8.71
C GLN A 55 0.06 -5.63 -9.34
N ALA A 56 1.03 -5.02 -8.65
CA ALA A 56 1.68 -3.80 -9.08
C ALA A 56 3.02 -3.62 -8.39
N ASP A 57 3.94 -2.96 -9.07
CA ASP A 57 5.24 -2.55 -8.51
C ASP A 57 5.20 -1.05 -8.22
N VAL A 58 5.20 -0.68 -6.94
CA VAL A 58 5.13 0.74 -6.54
C VAL A 58 6.43 1.50 -6.81
N HIS A 59 7.51 0.82 -7.16
CA HIS A 59 8.74 1.46 -7.63
C HIS A 59 8.62 1.90 -9.11
N ASP A 60 7.55 1.53 -9.79
CA ASP A 60 7.21 2.01 -11.11
C ASP A 60 6.26 3.21 -11.00
N ASP A 61 6.69 4.38 -11.49
CA ASP A 61 5.89 5.61 -11.42
C ASP A 61 4.57 5.50 -12.17
N ARG A 62 4.51 4.71 -13.23
CA ARG A 62 3.28 4.48 -13.98
C ARG A 62 2.26 3.71 -13.14
N ALA A 63 2.73 2.75 -12.35
CA ALA A 63 1.86 2.01 -11.44
C ALA A 63 1.28 2.93 -10.36
N LEU A 64 2.11 3.77 -9.75
CA LEU A 64 1.63 4.76 -8.78
C LEU A 64 0.61 5.71 -9.39
N ALA A 65 0.88 6.20 -10.60
CA ALA A 65 -0.04 7.12 -11.28
C ALA A 65 -1.42 6.49 -11.54
N ARG A 66 -1.47 5.17 -11.75
CA ARG A 66 -2.74 4.45 -11.95
C ARG A 66 -3.47 4.13 -10.66
N LEU A 67 -2.74 3.95 -9.55
CA LEU A 67 -3.33 3.55 -8.27
C LEU A 67 -3.93 4.72 -7.49
N LEU A 68 -3.37 5.91 -7.62
CA LEU A 68 -3.69 7.04 -6.75
C LEU A 68 -5.00 7.79 -7.04
N PRO A 69 -5.50 7.88 -8.30
CA PRO A 69 -6.75 8.61 -8.53
C PRO A 69 -7.92 8.06 -7.71
N GLY A 70 -8.62 8.95 -7.00
CA GLY A 70 -9.74 8.58 -6.15
C GLY A 70 -9.38 8.02 -4.78
N VAL A 71 -8.10 7.95 -4.44
CA VAL A 71 -7.64 7.49 -3.13
C VAL A 71 -7.72 8.63 -2.12
N ASP A 72 -8.31 8.36 -0.95
CA ASP A 72 -8.49 9.35 0.11
C ASP A 72 -7.29 9.38 1.07
N ALA A 73 -6.63 8.26 1.27
CA ALA A 73 -5.48 8.16 2.17
C ALA A 73 -4.48 7.13 1.69
N VAL A 74 -3.20 7.39 1.90
CA VAL A 74 -2.12 6.48 1.58
C VAL A 74 -1.31 6.19 2.85
N VAL A 75 -1.10 4.90 3.13
CA VAL A 75 -0.25 4.45 4.23
C VAL A 75 0.97 3.75 3.62
N ASN A 76 2.16 4.25 3.91
CA ASN A 76 3.40 3.65 3.42
C ASN A 76 4.12 2.90 4.54
N LEU A 77 4.13 1.58 4.45
CA LEU A 77 4.77 0.67 5.40
C LEU A 77 5.99 -0.03 4.80
N ILE A 78 6.39 0.36 3.59
CA ILE A 78 7.54 -0.27 2.92
C ILE A 78 8.82 0.17 3.62
N ALA A 79 9.58 -0.81 4.08
CA ALA A 79 10.87 -0.60 4.73
C ALA A 79 11.75 -1.83 4.50
N ILE A 80 13.06 -1.62 4.58
CA ILE A 80 14.04 -2.72 4.55
C ILE A 80 14.94 -2.60 5.77
N LEU A 81 15.38 -3.75 6.29
CA LEU A 81 16.29 -3.82 7.44
C LEU A 81 17.72 -4.16 7.01
N HIS A 82 17.87 -4.71 5.81
CA HIS A 82 19.14 -5.14 5.26
C HIS A 82 19.28 -4.65 3.82
N GLY A 83 20.50 -4.39 3.42
CA GLY A 83 20.81 -3.95 2.07
C GLY A 83 21.96 -2.95 2.05
N LYS A 84 22.30 -2.46 0.87
CA LYS A 84 23.30 -1.44 0.69
C LYS A 84 22.73 -0.05 1.00
N GLU A 85 23.59 0.94 1.20
CA GLU A 85 23.17 2.32 1.47
C GLU A 85 22.21 2.84 0.41
N GLN A 86 22.48 2.55 -0.87
CA GLN A 86 21.61 2.95 -1.96
C GLN A 86 20.22 2.32 -1.88
N ASP A 87 20.11 1.08 -1.37
CA ASP A 87 18.83 0.40 -1.20
C ASP A 87 18.01 1.09 -0.10
N PHE A 88 18.65 1.44 1.02
CA PHE A 88 18.00 2.19 2.09
C PHE A 88 17.51 3.54 1.61
N HIS A 89 18.33 4.25 0.83
CA HIS A 89 17.94 5.54 0.27
C HIS A 89 16.74 5.40 -0.66
N GLN A 90 16.75 4.42 -1.56
CA GLN A 90 15.65 4.19 -2.49
C GLN A 90 14.34 3.92 -1.75
N VAL A 91 14.36 3.09 -0.72
CA VAL A 91 13.16 2.68 -0.01
C VAL A 91 12.69 3.74 0.99
N HIS A 92 13.61 4.33 1.76
CA HIS A 92 13.24 5.21 2.88
C HIS A 92 13.22 6.69 2.53
N VAL A 93 13.83 7.09 1.42
CA VAL A 93 13.85 8.49 0.96
C VAL A 93 13.23 8.61 -0.42
N GLY A 94 13.74 7.85 -1.39
CA GLY A 94 13.31 7.95 -2.79
C GLY A 94 11.83 7.62 -2.97
N LEU A 95 11.37 6.50 -2.45
CA LEU A 95 9.96 6.11 -2.57
C LEU A 95 9.02 7.11 -1.90
N PRO A 96 9.23 7.55 -0.64
CA PRO A 96 8.36 8.57 -0.05
C PRO A 96 8.32 9.87 -0.85
N GLN A 97 9.43 10.34 -1.40
CA GLN A 97 9.46 11.54 -2.23
C GLN A 97 8.64 11.36 -3.51
N ARG A 98 8.80 10.24 -4.20
CA ARG A 98 8.02 9.93 -5.40
C ARG A 98 6.53 9.80 -5.09
N LEU A 99 6.21 9.19 -3.95
CA LEU A 99 4.83 9.03 -3.50
C LEU A 99 4.16 10.38 -3.25
N VAL A 100 4.84 11.30 -2.55
CA VAL A 100 4.32 12.65 -2.31
C VAL A 100 4.07 13.38 -3.63
N GLN A 101 5.01 13.31 -4.57
CA GLN A 101 4.85 13.95 -5.88
C GLN A 101 3.68 13.34 -6.66
N ALA A 102 3.53 12.03 -6.62
CA ALA A 102 2.43 11.36 -7.30
C ALA A 102 1.07 11.70 -6.68
N CYS A 103 0.98 11.80 -5.36
CA CYS A 103 -0.23 12.24 -4.66
C CYS A 103 -0.61 13.66 -5.04
N ALA A 104 0.35 14.55 -5.18
CA ALA A 104 0.11 15.94 -5.55
C ALA A 104 -0.48 16.08 -6.97
N LYS A 105 -0.17 15.13 -7.85
CA LYS A 105 -0.69 15.11 -9.23
C LYS A 105 -2.05 14.43 -9.37
N ALA A 106 -2.44 13.68 -8.37
CA ALA A 106 -3.66 12.86 -8.42
C ALA A 106 -4.93 13.65 -8.06
#